data_b0d19fa3a8985669ab38986fbcf6d91d
#
_entry.id   b0d19fa3a8985669ab38986fbcf6d91d
#
_cell.length_a   1.000
_cell.length_b   1.000
_cell.length_c   1.000
_cell.angle_alpha   90.00
_cell.angle_beta   90.00
_cell.angle_gamma   90.00
#
_symmetry.space_group_name_H-M   'P 1'
#
loop_
_entity.id
_entity.type
_entity.pdbx_description
1 polymer ?
#
loop_
_entity_poly.entity_id
_entity_poly.type
_entity_poly.pdbx_seq_one_letter_code
_entity_poly.pdbx_strand_id
1 'polypeptide(L)'
;MAGLGSRIMGAVRSGLIAPWVGLVAALSIQVLAGNPYNFPLYSHRLKTVLGYNQVQLSNLGVANDIGENVGLLAGLLCNKIPPWAILLVGAATSFVGYGVIWLVISQTINPPPYYVVWLVLCLGTNSSTWFNTAVLVTNMRNFPFSRGTVAGILKGYVGLSAAVYTEIYIGLAEKDSVKQLFFLTVGLPAACLLLMYFVRPCTPASEEGSEEHGYFIFIQATSIVFAFYLLTTAIVDDVFSLDKGFISKIFVGLMFLLLLSPIGIPLKLTWNAIRDDHCTDVQKPLPMETDRLEEPLLATEENRSGSKSVAETLSEALPSSMPGENETGRENVYLCVSHPSFIEDWDQPEILLAEGEGAVRKKRRPRRGENFKLRQALVKADFWLLFIVYFCGVGSGVMVLNNLAQIGLAEGLDDVTILLSLFSIANFLGRLGGGAVSEHFVRSKAIPRTVWMTASQTVMIAAHLLLASAITGSLYFGCLLLGVCYGVQFSVMVPTASELFGLKHFGMIYNFLTMGNPLGALFFFWPPCRVYL
;
A
#
# COMPACT_ATOMS: atom_id res chain seq x y z
N MET A 1 -3.22 -30.15 20.53
CA MET A 1 -2.64 -29.26 19.48
C MET A 1 -3.65 -28.91 18.37
N ALA A 2 -4.53 -29.80 17.91
CA ALA A 2 -5.55 -29.48 16.89
C ALA A 2 -6.58 -28.41 17.33
N GLY A 3 -6.98 -28.38 18.59
CA GLY A 3 -7.92 -27.37 19.12
C GLY A 3 -7.35 -25.96 19.22
N LEU A 4 -6.04 -25.81 19.47
CA LEU A 4 -5.39 -24.50 19.52
C LEU A 4 -5.25 -23.92 18.11
N GLY A 5 -4.93 -24.74 17.11
CA GLY A 5 -4.84 -24.32 15.71
C GLY A 5 -6.19 -23.82 15.15
N SER A 6 -7.29 -24.50 15.47
CA SER A 6 -8.64 -24.08 15.04
C SER A 6 -9.09 -22.77 15.73
N ARG A 7 -8.76 -22.57 17.02
CA ARG A 7 -9.02 -21.32 17.76
C ARG A 7 -8.21 -20.15 17.22
N ILE A 8 -6.91 -20.34 16.96
CA ILE A 8 -6.05 -19.32 16.31
C ILE A 8 -6.61 -18.95 14.93
N MET A 9 -7.00 -19.94 14.13
CA MET A 9 -7.56 -19.71 12.80
C MET A 9 -8.93 -18.98 12.88
N GLY A 10 -9.74 -19.27 13.89
CA GLY A 10 -10.98 -18.56 14.19
C GLY A 10 -10.73 -17.10 14.60
N ALA A 11 -9.79 -16.85 15.51
CA ALA A 11 -9.41 -15.52 15.96
C ALA A 11 -8.80 -14.67 14.81
N VAL A 12 -7.95 -15.25 13.98
CA VAL A 12 -7.39 -14.57 12.78
C VAL A 12 -8.48 -14.21 11.76
N ARG A 13 -9.59 -14.94 11.75
CA ARG A 13 -10.76 -14.63 10.93
C ARG A 13 -11.73 -13.65 11.59
N SER A 14 -11.56 -13.34 12.87
CA SER A 14 -12.40 -12.34 13.54
C SER A 14 -12.22 -10.96 12.92
N GLY A 15 -13.31 -10.18 12.84
CA GLY A 15 -13.34 -8.89 12.16
C GLY A 15 -12.35 -7.87 12.68
N LEU A 16 -11.94 -7.96 13.94
CA LEU A 16 -11.00 -7.04 14.59
C LEU A 16 -9.53 -7.32 14.20
N ILE A 17 -9.15 -8.60 14.02
CA ILE A 17 -7.75 -9.02 13.79
C ILE A 17 -7.42 -9.04 12.29
N ALA A 18 -8.37 -9.43 11.46
CA ALA A 18 -8.17 -9.62 10.02
C ALA A 18 -7.62 -8.38 9.27
N PRO A 19 -8.08 -7.12 9.53
CA PRO A 19 -7.52 -5.93 8.88
C PRO A 19 -6.04 -5.73 9.19
N TRP A 20 -5.61 -5.99 10.44
CA TRP A 20 -4.22 -5.85 10.88
C TRP A 20 -3.31 -6.90 10.29
N VAL A 21 -3.76 -8.16 10.20
CA VAL A 21 -3.03 -9.22 9.49
C VAL A 21 -2.86 -8.84 8.01
N GLY A 22 -3.91 -8.33 7.39
CA GLY A 22 -3.89 -7.84 6.01
C GLY A 22 -2.91 -6.67 5.82
N LEU A 23 -2.86 -5.73 6.77
CA LEU A 23 -1.94 -4.60 6.73
C LEU A 23 -0.48 -5.05 6.85
N VAL A 24 -0.16 -5.96 7.78
CA VAL A 24 1.21 -6.49 7.94
C VAL A 24 1.67 -7.22 6.68
N ALA A 25 0.83 -8.05 6.08
CA ALA A 25 1.15 -8.69 4.80
C ALA A 25 1.33 -7.64 3.69
N ALA A 26 0.50 -6.60 3.68
CA ALA A 26 0.60 -5.50 2.72
C ALA A 26 1.91 -4.71 2.85
N LEU A 27 2.43 -4.49 4.06
CA LEU A 27 3.74 -3.86 4.28
C LEU A 27 4.87 -4.64 3.60
N SER A 28 4.89 -5.96 3.78
CA SER A 28 5.87 -6.83 3.12
C SER A 28 5.70 -6.82 1.60
N ILE A 29 4.46 -6.86 1.08
CA ILE A 29 4.21 -6.76 -0.37
C ILE A 29 4.62 -5.39 -0.92
N GLN A 30 4.53 -4.30 -0.15
CA GLN A 30 5.00 -2.99 -0.57
C GLN A 30 6.52 -2.93 -0.71
N VAL A 31 7.27 -3.68 0.11
CA VAL A 31 8.72 -3.87 -0.14
C VAL A 31 8.94 -4.58 -1.48
N LEU A 32 8.18 -5.65 -1.76
CA LEU A 32 8.26 -6.35 -3.05
C LEU A 32 7.86 -5.43 -4.23
N ALA A 33 6.89 -4.53 -4.04
CA ALA A 33 6.47 -3.56 -5.03
C ALA A 33 7.56 -2.54 -5.39
N GLY A 34 8.59 -2.39 -4.54
CA GLY A 34 9.75 -1.56 -4.85
C GLY A 34 10.79 -2.22 -5.75
N ASN A 35 10.45 -3.32 -6.43
CA ASN A 35 11.38 -4.02 -7.33
C ASN A 35 12.00 -3.16 -8.45
N PRO A 36 11.39 -2.08 -8.99
CA PRO A 36 12.04 -1.22 -9.97
C PRO A 36 13.32 -0.53 -9.45
N TYR A 37 13.39 -0.28 -8.14
CA TYR A 37 14.58 0.32 -7.53
C TYR A 37 15.82 -0.59 -7.52
N ASN A 38 15.70 -1.86 -7.97
CA ASN A 38 16.84 -2.75 -8.20
C ASN A 38 17.59 -2.46 -9.50
N PHE A 39 17.05 -1.66 -10.41
CA PHE A 39 17.65 -1.42 -11.72
C PHE A 39 19.14 -1.02 -11.63
N PRO A 40 19.60 -0.14 -10.74
CA PRO A 40 21.01 0.20 -10.59
C PRO A 40 21.90 -1.02 -10.25
N LEU A 41 21.41 -2.01 -9.50
CA LEU A 41 22.18 -3.16 -9.04
C LEU A 41 22.55 -4.15 -10.16
N TYR A 42 21.83 -4.16 -11.27
CA TYR A 42 22.10 -5.04 -12.42
C TYR A 42 22.29 -4.30 -13.76
N SER A 43 22.04 -3.01 -13.81
CA SER A 43 22.11 -2.22 -15.04
C SER A 43 23.50 -2.21 -15.67
N HIS A 44 24.55 -2.11 -14.84
CA HIS A 44 25.95 -2.17 -15.32
C HIS A 44 26.27 -3.54 -15.94
N ARG A 45 25.84 -4.64 -15.32
CA ARG A 45 26.02 -5.99 -15.86
C ARG A 45 25.23 -6.18 -17.16
N LEU A 46 24.00 -5.63 -17.23
CA LEU A 46 23.18 -5.65 -18.44
C LEU A 46 23.88 -4.90 -19.60
N LYS A 47 24.45 -3.73 -19.31
CA LYS A 47 25.23 -2.94 -20.28
C LYS A 47 26.42 -3.72 -20.82
N THR A 48 27.20 -4.36 -19.94
CA THR A 48 28.43 -5.08 -20.34
C THR A 48 28.13 -6.36 -21.10
N VAL A 49 27.14 -7.15 -20.70
CA VAL A 49 26.77 -8.41 -21.37
C VAL A 49 26.18 -8.17 -22.76
N LEU A 50 25.36 -7.12 -22.92
CA LEU A 50 24.66 -6.83 -24.17
C LEU A 50 25.41 -5.81 -25.06
N GLY A 51 26.50 -5.23 -24.57
CA GLY A 51 27.28 -4.22 -25.33
C GLY A 51 26.53 -2.92 -25.58
N TYR A 52 25.60 -2.54 -24.68
CA TYR A 52 24.78 -1.34 -24.86
C TYR A 52 25.56 -0.07 -24.57
N ASN A 53 25.28 0.97 -25.35
CA ASN A 53 25.78 2.31 -25.08
C ASN A 53 25.00 3.00 -23.96
N GLN A 54 25.46 4.17 -23.48
CA GLN A 54 24.83 4.88 -22.36
C GLN A 54 23.41 5.33 -22.70
N VAL A 55 23.14 5.75 -23.91
CA VAL A 55 21.80 6.19 -24.36
C VAL A 55 20.81 5.02 -24.32
N GLN A 56 21.23 3.84 -24.77
CA GLN A 56 20.41 2.63 -24.69
C GLN A 56 20.12 2.22 -23.23
N LEU A 57 21.11 2.32 -22.34
CA LEU A 57 20.94 2.03 -20.92
C LEU A 57 19.97 3.02 -20.27
N SER A 58 20.11 4.31 -20.55
CA SER A 58 19.19 5.34 -20.04
C SER A 58 17.76 5.13 -20.52
N ASN A 59 17.58 4.72 -21.78
CA ASN A 59 16.26 4.35 -22.30
C ASN A 59 15.68 3.08 -21.65
N LEU A 60 16.51 2.16 -21.14
CA LEU A 60 16.05 1.04 -20.32
C LEU A 60 15.59 1.53 -18.93
N GLY A 61 16.22 2.56 -18.37
CA GLY A 61 15.71 3.25 -17.17
C GLY A 61 14.30 3.83 -17.40
N VAL A 62 14.05 4.44 -18.57
CA VAL A 62 12.70 4.89 -18.94
C VAL A 62 11.71 3.72 -19.05
N ALA A 63 12.12 2.57 -19.59
CA ALA A 63 11.28 1.36 -19.63
C ALA A 63 10.91 0.89 -18.22
N ASN A 64 11.87 0.94 -17.29
CA ASN A 64 11.68 0.65 -15.88
C ASN A 64 10.62 1.57 -15.25
N ASP A 65 10.73 2.89 -15.47
CA ASP A 65 9.81 3.89 -14.93
C ASP A 65 8.39 3.77 -15.53
N ILE A 66 8.29 3.48 -16.83
CA ILE A 66 7.01 3.23 -17.51
C ILE A 66 6.36 1.98 -16.93
N GLY A 67 7.10 0.89 -16.78
CA GLY A 67 6.59 -0.34 -16.19
C GLY A 67 6.06 -0.12 -14.78
N GLU A 68 6.81 0.55 -13.92
CA GLU A 68 6.42 0.84 -12.54
C GLU A 68 5.12 1.64 -12.43
N ASN A 69 4.83 2.55 -13.36
CA ASN A 69 3.77 3.55 -13.19
C ASN A 69 2.56 3.36 -14.13
N VAL A 70 2.66 2.55 -15.20
CA VAL A 70 1.53 2.30 -16.10
C VAL A 70 0.62 1.23 -15.53
N GLY A 71 -0.33 1.63 -14.71
CA GLY A 71 -1.22 0.75 -13.94
C GLY A 71 -2.70 0.86 -14.26
N LEU A 72 -3.09 1.45 -15.40
CA LEU A 72 -4.51 1.61 -15.74
C LEU A 72 -5.27 0.28 -15.75
N LEU A 73 -4.64 -0.80 -16.21
CA LEU A 73 -5.25 -2.13 -16.23
C LEU A 73 -5.43 -2.68 -14.81
N ALA A 74 -4.42 -2.56 -13.95
CA ALA A 74 -4.51 -2.93 -12.54
C ALA A 74 -5.62 -2.13 -11.83
N GLY A 75 -5.68 -0.82 -12.08
CA GLY A 75 -6.73 0.07 -11.54
C GLY A 75 -8.14 -0.24 -12.05
N LEU A 76 -8.28 -0.71 -13.30
CA LEU A 76 -9.57 -1.16 -13.84
C LEU A 76 -10.02 -2.46 -13.18
N LEU A 77 -9.10 -3.40 -13.01
CA LEU A 77 -9.39 -4.73 -12.52
C LEU A 77 -9.56 -4.79 -11.00
N CYS A 78 -8.97 -3.87 -10.23
CA CYS A 78 -9.03 -3.87 -8.76
C CYS A 78 -10.45 -3.76 -8.18
N ASN A 79 -11.44 -3.32 -8.98
CA ASN A 79 -12.86 -3.30 -8.61
C ASN A 79 -13.66 -4.50 -9.12
N LYS A 80 -13.07 -5.36 -9.96
CA LYS A 80 -13.76 -6.46 -10.61
C LYS A 80 -13.30 -7.83 -10.13
N ILE A 81 -12.05 -7.92 -9.70
CA ILE A 81 -11.43 -9.16 -9.26
C ILE A 81 -10.87 -9.01 -7.84
N PRO A 82 -10.80 -10.09 -7.08
CA PRO A 82 -10.31 -10.04 -5.70
C PRO A 82 -8.81 -9.67 -5.63
N PRO A 83 -8.33 -9.07 -4.51
CA PRO A 83 -6.95 -8.62 -4.37
C PRO A 83 -5.91 -9.71 -4.63
N TRP A 84 -6.15 -10.95 -4.20
CA TRP A 84 -5.23 -12.06 -4.44
C TRP A 84 -5.00 -12.34 -5.94
N ALA A 85 -6.04 -12.17 -6.78
CA ALA A 85 -5.91 -12.38 -8.22
C ALA A 85 -5.09 -11.26 -8.88
N ILE A 86 -5.20 -10.02 -8.41
CA ILE A 86 -4.37 -8.90 -8.85
C ILE A 86 -2.89 -9.15 -8.48
N LEU A 87 -2.64 -9.63 -7.25
CA LEU A 87 -1.30 -9.98 -6.78
C LEU A 87 -0.70 -11.15 -7.59
N LEU A 88 -1.53 -12.13 -7.97
CA LEU A 88 -1.11 -13.24 -8.83
C LEU A 88 -0.67 -12.76 -10.22
N VAL A 89 -1.41 -11.82 -10.83
CA VAL A 89 -0.99 -11.20 -12.11
C VAL A 89 0.35 -10.48 -11.94
N GLY A 90 0.54 -9.71 -10.86
CA GLY A 90 1.81 -9.06 -10.55
C GLY A 90 2.96 -10.07 -10.37
N ALA A 91 2.73 -11.18 -9.67
CA ALA A 91 3.71 -12.25 -9.52
C ALA A 91 4.09 -12.88 -10.87
N ALA A 92 3.10 -13.13 -11.73
CA ALA A 92 3.32 -13.69 -13.06
C ALA A 92 4.10 -12.72 -13.97
N THR A 93 3.77 -11.43 -13.98
CA THR A 93 4.51 -10.42 -14.78
C THR A 93 5.94 -10.25 -14.30
N SER A 94 6.18 -10.31 -12.97
CA SER A 94 7.53 -10.31 -12.38
C SER A 94 8.32 -11.55 -12.83
N PHE A 95 7.74 -12.74 -12.69
CA PHE A 95 8.38 -14.00 -13.06
C PHE A 95 8.79 -14.03 -14.53
N VAL A 96 7.89 -13.65 -15.44
CA VAL A 96 8.18 -13.64 -16.88
C VAL A 96 9.19 -12.54 -17.21
N GLY A 97 8.98 -11.31 -16.74
CA GLY A 97 9.81 -10.17 -17.08
C GLY A 97 11.24 -10.32 -16.56
N TYR A 98 11.41 -10.46 -15.25
CA TYR A 98 12.76 -10.66 -14.67
C TYR A 98 13.37 -12.01 -15.05
N GLY A 99 12.56 -13.05 -15.31
CA GLY A 99 13.03 -14.35 -15.76
C GLY A 99 13.77 -14.27 -17.09
N VAL A 100 13.22 -13.58 -18.06
CA VAL A 100 13.90 -13.37 -19.36
C VAL A 100 15.16 -12.52 -19.18
N ILE A 101 15.13 -11.45 -18.38
CA ILE A 101 16.33 -10.64 -18.08
C ILE A 101 17.41 -11.49 -17.40
N TRP A 102 17.03 -12.35 -16.45
CA TRP A 102 17.93 -13.28 -15.78
C TRP A 102 18.57 -14.25 -16.77
N LEU A 103 17.79 -14.87 -17.68
CA LEU A 103 18.28 -15.78 -18.72
C LEU A 103 19.27 -15.09 -19.67
N VAL A 104 19.05 -13.82 -19.99
CA VAL A 104 19.94 -13.00 -20.83
C VAL A 104 21.24 -12.70 -20.10
N ILE A 105 21.19 -12.21 -18.85
CA ILE A 105 22.38 -11.82 -18.09
C ILE A 105 23.20 -13.04 -17.65
N SER A 106 22.57 -14.18 -17.38
CA SER A 106 23.24 -15.46 -17.12
C SER A 106 23.83 -16.11 -18.38
N GLN A 107 23.61 -15.47 -19.56
CA GLN A 107 24.07 -15.99 -20.87
C GLN A 107 23.51 -17.38 -21.21
N THR A 108 22.37 -17.75 -20.62
CA THR A 108 21.68 -19.02 -20.90
C THR A 108 21.02 -19.00 -22.28
N ILE A 109 20.55 -17.82 -22.72
CA ILE A 109 19.95 -17.61 -24.03
C ILE A 109 20.74 -16.57 -24.84
N ASN A 110 20.68 -16.68 -26.17
CA ASN A 110 21.26 -15.68 -27.03
C ASN A 110 20.64 -14.30 -26.78
N PRO A 111 21.43 -13.19 -26.89
CA PRO A 111 20.92 -11.85 -26.66
C PRO A 111 19.75 -11.54 -27.58
N PRO A 112 18.56 -11.25 -27.07
CA PRO A 112 17.43 -10.84 -27.87
C PRO A 112 17.63 -9.41 -28.40
N PRO A 113 16.87 -8.97 -29.41
CA PRO A 113 16.92 -7.59 -29.91
C PRO A 113 16.61 -6.60 -28.80
N TYR A 114 17.19 -5.39 -28.85
CA TYR A 114 17.08 -4.34 -27.86
C TYR A 114 15.62 -4.04 -27.43
N TYR A 115 14.70 -3.93 -28.41
CA TYR A 115 13.29 -3.65 -28.12
C TYR A 115 12.60 -4.76 -27.32
N VAL A 116 13.06 -6.02 -27.43
CA VAL A 116 12.55 -7.12 -26.62
C VAL A 116 13.00 -6.96 -25.17
N VAL A 117 14.28 -6.64 -24.94
CA VAL A 117 14.81 -6.37 -23.58
C VAL A 117 14.05 -5.21 -22.94
N TRP A 118 13.78 -4.15 -23.72
CA TRP A 118 13.01 -2.99 -23.29
C TRP A 118 11.59 -3.37 -22.84
N LEU A 119 10.86 -4.14 -23.67
CA LEU A 119 9.49 -4.59 -23.37
C LEU A 119 9.43 -5.54 -22.17
N VAL A 120 10.38 -6.46 -22.09
CA VAL A 120 10.44 -7.45 -21.03
C VAL A 120 10.79 -6.80 -19.67
N LEU A 121 11.68 -5.81 -19.68
CA LEU A 121 11.99 -5.01 -18.50
C LEU A 121 10.75 -4.22 -18.04
N CYS A 122 10.07 -3.56 -18.97
CA CYS A 122 8.80 -2.87 -18.69
C CYS A 122 7.75 -3.83 -18.10
N LEU A 123 7.66 -5.07 -18.62
CA LEU A 123 6.74 -6.09 -18.09
C LEU A 123 7.12 -6.53 -16.66
N GLY A 124 8.41 -6.75 -16.40
CA GLY A 124 8.89 -7.17 -15.07
C GLY A 124 8.61 -6.11 -14.01
N THR A 125 8.95 -4.85 -14.31
CA THR A 125 8.73 -3.73 -13.39
C THR A 125 7.26 -3.35 -13.24
N ASN A 126 6.40 -3.69 -14.20
CA ASN A 126 4.96 -3.50 -14.10
C ASN A 126 4.32 -4.29 -12.94
N SER A 127 4.97 -5.37 -12.47
CA SER A 127 4.56 -6.08 -11.25
C SER A 127 4.39 -5.15 -10.04
N SER A 128 5.23 -4.12 -9.93
CA SER A 128 5.14 -3.07 -8.90
C SER A 128 3.76 -2.42 -8.85
N THR A 129 3.23 -2.04 -10.00
CA THR A 129 1.89 -1.43 -10.11
C THR A 129 0.77 -2.34 -9.63
N TRP A 130 0.82 -3.64 -10.00
CA TRP A 130 -0.16 -4.63 -9.57
C TRP A 130 -0.13 -4.82 -8.07
N PHE A 131 1.06 -5.01 -7.47
CA PHE A 131 1.24 -5.16 -6.03
C PHE A 131 0.76 -3.93 -5.28
N ASN A 132 1.24 -2.75 -5.69
CA ASN A 132 0.91 -1.50 -5.05
C ASN A 132 -0.60 -1.18 -5.14
N THR A 133 -1.24 -1.37 -6.29
CA THR A 133 -2.67 -1.13 -6.47
C THR A 133 -3.50 -2.06 -5.58
N ALA A 134 -3.18 -3.37 -5.57
CA ALA A 134 -3.91 -4.35 -4.77
C ALA A 134 -3.89 -4.00 -3.29
N VAL A 135 -2.69 -3.79 -2.71
CA VAL A 135 -2.57 -3.58 -1.26
C VAL A 135 -3.02 -2.19 -0.83
N LEU A 136 -2.77 -1.16 -1.64
CA LEU A 136 -3.16 0.21 -1.30
C LEU A 136 -4.68 0.36 -1.29
N VAL A 137 -5.36 -0.07 -2.36
CA VAL A 137 -6.82 0.04 -2.47
C VAL A 137 -7.51 -0.78 -1.39
N THR A 138 -7.04 -2.00 -1.12
CA THR A 138 -7.62 -2.87 -0.09
C THR A 138 -7.49 -2.27 1.30
N ASN A 139 -6.29 -1.81 1.68
CA ASN A 139 -6.07 -1.28 3.02
C ASN A 139 -6.71 0.10 3.23
N MET A 140 -6.79 0.95 2.22
CA MET A 140 -7.54 2.21 2.33
C MET A 140 -9.05 2.00 2.52
N ARG A 141 -9.59 0.86 2.06
CA ARG A 141 -10.98 0.46 2.30
C ARG A 141 -11.16 -0.17 3.69
N ASN A 142 -10.17 -0.94 4.15
CA ASN A 142 -10.18 -1.56 5.47
C ASN A 142 -10.05 -0.53 6.61
N PHE A 143 -9.36 0.59 6.38
CA PHE A 143 -9.13 1.66 7.34
C PHE A 143 -9.62 3.03 6.82
N PRO A 144 -10.93 3.25 6.69
CA PRO A 144 -11.49 4.42 6.02
C PRO A 144 -11.24 5.73 6.79
N PHE A 145 -11.07 5.68 8.12
CA PHE A 145 -10.82 6.85 8.96
C PHE A 145 -9.33 7.25 9.00
N SER A 146 -8.41 6.31 8.73
CA SER A 146 -6.95 6.51 8.84
C SER A 146 -6.23 6.46 7.49
N ARG A 147 -6.90 6.88 6.39
CA ARG A 147 -6.39 6.73 5.00
C ARG A 147 -5.02 7.36 4.78
N GLY A 148 -4.79 8.54 5.34
CA GLY A 148 -3.52 9.25 5.20
C GLY A 148 -2.39 8.51 5.89
N THR A 149 -2.60 8.05 7.11
CA THR A 149 -1.64 7.25 7.88
C THR A 149 -1.33 5.93 7.17
N VAL A 150 -2.36 5.20 6.74
CA VAL A 150 -2.21 3.92 6.00
C VAL A 150 -1.46 4.13 4.69
N ALA A 151 -1.83 5.14 3.89
CA ALA A 151 -1.15 5.45 2.65
C ALA A 151 0.31 5.85 2.89
N GLY A 152 0.58 6.67 3.91
CA GLY A 152 1.92 7.08 4.30
C GLY A 152 2.81 5.90 4.69
N ILE A 153 2.32 4.99 5.53
CA ILE A 153 3.03 3.79 5.96
C ILE A 153 3.29 2.88 4.74
N LEU A 154 2.27 2.51 3.97
CA LEU A 154 2.42 1.63 2.82
C LEU A 154 3.39 2.21 1.79
N LYS A 155 3.27 3.50 1.46
CA LYS A 155 4.20 4.18 0.55
C LYS A 155 5.59 4.32 1.14
N GLY A 156 5.72 4.46 2.45
CA GLY A 156 6.99 4.44 3.16
C GLY A 156 7.77 3.15 2.90
N TYR A 157 7.13 1.99 3.03
CA TYR A 157 7.78 0.70 2.79
C TYR A 157 8.23 0.52 1.33
N VAL A 158 7.53 1.09 0.34
CA VAL A 158 8.06 1.19 -1.03
C VAL A 158 9.32 2.06 -1.07
N GLY A 159 9.37 3.15 -0.28
CA GLY A 159 10.56 4.00 -0.18
C GLY A 159 11.77 3.29 0.42
N LEU A 160 11.57 2.40 1.40
CA LEU A 160 12.61 1.60 2.03
C LEU A 160 13.10 0.43 1.17
N SER A 161 12.35 0.03 0.17
CA SER A 161 12.64 -1.19 -0.61
C SER A 161 14.02 -1.15 -1.27
N ALA A 162 14.48 0.01 -1.75
CA ALA A 162 15.82 0.14 -2.34
C ALA A 162 16.91 -0.31 -1.34
N ALA A 163 16.83 0.15 -0.09
CA ALA A 163 17.78 -0.24 0.95
C ALA A 163 17.67 -1.74 1.31
N VAL A 164 16.44 -2.27 1.41
CA VAL A 164 16.18 -3.70 1.64
C VAL A 164 16.80 -4.56 0.53
N TYR A 165 16.60 -4.17 -0.72
CA TYR A 165 17.17 -4.91 -1.85
C TYR A 165 18.69 -4.79 -1.92
N THR A 166 19.26 -3.67 -1.53
CA THR A 166 20.71 -3.50 -1.43
C THR A 166 21.29 -4.42 -0.36
N GLU A 167 20.64 -4.53 0.79
CA GLU A 167 21.06 -5.45 1.86
C GLU A 167 20.99 -6.93 1.40
N ILE A 168 19.93 -7.31 0.67
CA ILE A 168 19.81 -8.64 0.06
C ILE A 168 20.92 -8.85 -0.99
N TYR A 169 21.23 -7.85 -1.80
CA TYR A 169 22.27 -7.89 -2.81
C TYR A 169 23.66 -8.11 -2.19
N ILE A 170 23.95 -7.45 -1.07
CA ILE A 170 25.21 -7.59 -0.35
C ILE A 170 25.26 -8.94 0.38
N GLY A 171 24.24 -9.26 1.18
CA GLY A 171 24.29 -10.36 2.13
C GLY A 171 23.92 -11.73 1.55
N LEU A 172 22.96 -11.80 0.61
CA LEU A 172 22.53 -13.07 0.00
C LEU A 172 23.05 -13.25 -1.41
N ALA A 173 23.03 -12.19 -2.23
CA ALA A 173 23.53 -12.28 -3.60
C ALA A 173 25.06 -12.12 -3.70
N GLU A 174 25.75 -11.76 -2.62
CA GLU A 174 27.23 -11.63 -2.59
C GLU A 174 27.74 -10.65 -3.67
N LYS A 175 26.99 -9.57 -3.90
CA LYS A 175 27.22 -8.56 -4.94
C LYS A 175 27.18 -9.10 -6.40
N ASP A 176 26.53 -10.27 -6.61
CA ASP A 176 26.34 -10.85 -7.93
C ASP A 176 24.95 -10.46 -8.50
N SER A 177 24.95 -9.73 -9.59
CA SER A 177 23.72 -9.29 -10.28
C SER A 177 22.89 -10.47 -10.82
N VAL A 178 23.52 -11.63 -11.13
CA VAL A 178 22.81 -12.82 -11.61
C VAL A 178 21.98 -13.43 -10.48
N LYS A 179 22.57 -13.54 -9.28
CA LYS A 179 21.87 -14.02 -8.08
C LYS A 179 20.74 -13.05 -7.67
N GLN A 180 20.98 -11.75 -7.76
CA GLN A 180 19.95 -10.73 -7.50
C GLN A 180 18.77 -10.86 -8.45
N LEU A 181 19.01 -11.02 -9.75
CA LEU A 181 17.94 -11.22 -10.73
C LEU A 181 17.21 -12.56 -10.54
N PHE A 182 17.92 -13.62 -10.11
CA PHE A 182 17.26 -14.87 -9.74
C PHE A 182 16.31 -14.67 -8.55
N PHE A 183 16.72 -13.88 -7.55
CA PHE A 183 15.83 -13.51 -6.44
C PHE A 183 14.59 -12.74 -6.93
N LEU A 184 14.75 -11.77 -7.85
CA LEU A 184 13.61 -11.06 -8.44
C LEU A 184 12.70 -11.96 -9.28
N THR A 185 13.28 -12.99 -9.91
CA THR A 185 12.55 -13.93 -10.77
C THR A 185 11.74 -14.94 -9.95
N VAL A 186 12.33 -15.51 -8.91
CA VAL A 186 11.73 -16.63 -8.14
C VAL A 186 11.33 -16.20 -6.74
N GLY A 187 12.21 -15.53 -6.01
CA GLY A 187 12.01 -15.16 -4.60
C GLY A 187 10.86 -14.16 -4.42
N LEU A 188 10.82 -13.13 -5.26
CA LEU A 188 9.78 -12.11 -5.19
C LEU A 188 8.38 -12.68 -5.48
N PRO A 189 8.12 -13.40 -6.61
CA PRO A 189 6.83 -14.05 -6.83
C PRO A 189 6.47 -15.05 -5.74
N ALA A 190 7.41 -15.87 -5.27
CA ALA A 190 7.15 -16.84 -4.20
C ALA A 190 6.71 -16.15 -2.90
N ALA A 191 7.38 -15.08 -2.49
CA ALA A 191 7.00 -14.29 -1.33
C ALA A 191 5.61 -13.67 -1.50
N CYS A 192 5.31 -13.13 -2.70
CA CYS A 192 3.98 -12.59 -3.01
C CYS A 192 2.89 -13.67 -2.91
N LEU A 193 3.11 -14.87 -3.45
CA LEU A 193 2.16 -15.99 -3.40
C LEU A 193 1.86 -16.42 -1.95
N LEU A 194 2.86 -16.40 -1.07
CA LEU A 194 2.68 -16.71 0.36
C LEU A 194 1.85 -15.62 1.07
N LEU A 195 2.12 -14.34 0.76
CA LEU A 195 1.51 -13.21 1.44
C LEU A 195 0.11 -12.85 0.91
N MET A 196 -0.20 -13.16 -0.36
CA MET A 196 -1.46 -12.76 -0.99
C MET A 196 -2.70 -13.33 -0.29
N TYR A 197 -2.55 -14.47 0.40
CA TYR A 197 -3.65 -15.10 1.15
C TYR A 197 -4.19 -14.19 2.26
N PHE A 198 -3.33 -13.37 2.86
CA PHE A 198 -3.67 -12.51 3.99
C PHE A 198 -4.25 -11.15 3.56
N VAL A 199 -4.02 -10.72 2.32
CA VAL A 199 -4.56 -9.45 1.81
C VAL A 199 -6.00 -9.63 1.37
N ARG A 200 -6.94 -9.25 2.26
CA ARG A 200 -8.37 -9.43 2.04
C ARG A 200 -9.14 -8.14 2.35
N PRO A 201 -10.25 -7.88 1.64
CA PRO A 201 -11.18 -6.85 2.05
C PRO A 201 -11.90 -7.31 3.32
N CYS A 202 -11.97 -6.44 4.30
CA CYS A 202 -12.70 -6.62 5.55
C CYS A 202 -13.82 -5.60 5.64
N THR A 203 -14.87 -5.89 6.41
CA THR A 203 -15.88 -4.89 6.76
C THR A 203 -15.21 -3.82 7.64
N PRO A 204 -15.23 -2.54 7.22
CA PRO A 204 -14.62 -1.49 8.02
C PRO A 204 -15.36 -1.33 9.35
N ALA A 205 -14.63 -0.99 10.41
CA ALA A 205 -15.22 -0.64 11.69
C ALA A 205 -16.18 0.56 11.51
N SER A 206 -17.31 0.55 12.19
CA SER A 206 -18.29 1.64 12.17
C SER A 206 -17.81 2.90 12.89
N GLU A 207 -16.88 2.75 13.83
CA GLU A 207 -16.28 3.83 14.61
C GLU A 207 -14.77 3.66 14.72
N GLU A 208 -14.08 4.78 14.89
CA GLU A 208 -12.63 4.79 15.13
C GLU A 208 -12.36 4.32 16.56
N GLY A 209 -11.77 3.13 16.71
CA GLY A 209 -11.36 2.62 18.01
C GLY A 209 -10.20 3.45 18.58
N SER A 210 -10.28 3.83 19.87
CA SER A 210 -9.20 4.58 20.55
C SER A 210 -7.86 3.85 20.52
N GLU A 211 -7.85 2.52 20.43
CA GLU A 211 -6.65 1.70 20.35
C GLU A 211 -6.01 1.68 18.93
N GLU A 212 -6.79 1.96 17.87
CA GLU A 212 -6.31 1.95 16.49
C GLU A 212 -5.14 2.92 16.28
N HIS A 213 -5.25 4.11 16.87
CA HIS A 213 -4.19 5.12 16.82
C HIS A 213 -2.88 4.63 17.46
N GLY A 214 -2.95 3.93 18.58
CA GLY A 214 -1.79 3.33 19.25
C GLY A 214 -1.08 2.29 18.40
N TYR A 215 -1.81 1.46 17.68
CA TYR A 215 -1.23 0.47 16.77
C TYR A 215 -0.54 1.12 15.55
N PHE A 216 -1.11 2.19 15.00
CA PHE A 216 -0.44 2.94 13.93
C PHE A 216 0.84 3.62 14.41
N ILE A 217 0.86 4.21 15.62
CA ILE A 217 2.08 4.76 16.22
C ILE A 217 3.15 3.66 16.38
N PHE A 218 2.76 2.47 16.82
CA PHE A 218 3.69 1.35 16.96
C PHE A 218 4.30 0.96 15.59
N ILE A 219 3.49 0.84 14.52
CA ILE A 219 4.00 0.56 13.18
C ILE A 219 4.95 1.66 12.71
N GLN A 220 4.60 2.93 12.92
CA GLN A 220 5.45 4.07 12.52
C GLN A 220 6.78 4.05 13.27
N ALA A 221 6.76 3.83 14.58
CA ALA A 221 7.97 3.77 15.41
C ALA A 221 8.90 2.61 14.97
N THR A 222 8.34 1.41 14.79
CA THR A 222 9.11 0.25 14.32
C THR A 222 9.64 0.44 12.91
N SER A 223 8.90 1.12 12.02
CA SER A 223 9.35 1.47 10.68
C SER A 223 10.52 2.48 10.69
N ILE A 224 10.50 3.44 11.61
CA ILE A 224 11.61 4.40 11.80
C ILE A 224 12.85 3.66 12.30
N VAL A 225 12.72 2.78 13.30
CA VAL A 225 13.84 1.94 13.78
C VAL A 225 14.40 1.09 12.64
N PHE A 226 13.53 0.52 11.82
CA PHE A 226 13.92 -0.26 10.64
C PHE A 226 14.69 0.58 9.60
N ALA A 227 14.26 1.82 9.34
CA ALA A 227 14.96 2.73 8.42
C ALA A 227 16.34 3.10 8.94
N PHE A 228 16.48 3.42 10.25
CA PHE A 228 17.78 3.70 10.86
C PHE A 228 18.70 2.49 10.86
N TYR A 229 18.15 1.30 11.06
CA TYR A 229 18.91 0.05 10.94
C TYR A 229 19.49 -0.09 9.53
N LEU A 230 18.69 0.05 8.47
CA LEU A 230 19.15 -0.02 7.09
C LEU A 230 20.19 1.05 6.74
N LEU A 231 20.07 2.26 7.30
CA LEU A 231 21.09 3.30 7.14
C LEU A 231 22.41 2.89 7.80
N THR A 232 22.32 2.37 9.02
CA THR A 232 23.51 1.99 9.79
C THR A 232 24.25 0.83 9.10
N THR A 233 23.54 -0.19 8.60
CA THR A 233 24.16 -1.32 7.88
C THR A 233 24.80 -0.85 6.58
N ALA A 234 24.17 0.07 5.84
CA ALA A 234 24.74 0.63 4.62
C ALA A 234 26.04 1.41 4.88
N ILE A 235 26.09 2.23 5.95
CA ILE A 235 27.29 2.97 6.35
C ILE A 235 28.39 2.00 6.84
N VAL A 236 28.03 0.99 7.62
CA VAL A 236 28.97 0.00 8.14
C VAL A 236 29.60 -0.82 7.01
N ASP A 237 28.82 -1.22 5.99
CA ASP A 237 29.37 -1.97 4.84
C ASP A 237 30.35 -1.10 4.03
N ASP A 238 30.07 0.21 3.90
CA ASP A 238 30.91 1.14 3.16
C ASP A 238 32.23 1.46 3.90
N VAL A 239 32.15 1.80 5.20
CA VAL A 239 33.30 2.27 5.99
C VAL A 239 34.23 1.14 6.40
N PHE A 240 33.69 -0.01 6.82
CA PHE A 240 34.49 -1.05 7.47
C PHE A 240 34.91 -2.21 6.55
N SER A 241 34.45 -2.26 5.29
CA SER A 241 34.79 -3.34 4.32
C SER A 241 34.78 -4.75 4.95
N LEU A 242 33.81 -5.01 5.84
CA LEU A 242 33.78 -6.19 6.71
C LEU A 242 33.85 -7.49 5.90
N ASP A 243 34.51 -8.49 6.48
CA ASP A 243 34.66 -9.82 5.89
C ASP A 243 33.28 -10.46 5.64
N LYS A 244 32.95 -10.64 4.33
CA LYS A 244 31.61 -10.50 3.77
C LYS A 244 30.70 -11.71 3.89
N GLY A 245 31.13 -12.78 4.57
CA GLY A 245 30.35 -14.03 4.53
C GLY A 245 29.28 -14.15 5.62
N PHE A 246 29.68 -14.12 6.88
CA PHE A 246 28.80 -14.44 8.00
C PHE A 246 28.06 -13.21 8.56
N ILE A 247 28.75 -12.09 8.69
CA ILE A 247 28.21 -10.85 9.29
C ILE A 247 27.10 -10.29 8.41
N SER A 248 27.30 -10.22 7.09
CA SER A 248 26.27 -9.76 6.16
C SER A 248 24.99 -10.61 6.18
N LYS A 249 25.13 -11.92 6.39
CA LYS A 249 23.95 -12.81 6.55
C LYS A 249 23.21 -12.57 7.86
N ILE A 250 23.91 -12.20 8.95
CA ILE A 250 23.29 -11.78 10.22
C ILE A 250 22.51 -10.48 10.00
N PHE A 251 23.08 -9.50 9.29
CA PHE A 251 22.39 -8.26 8.98
C PHE A 251 21.11 -8.51 8.20
N VAL A 252 21.14 -9.36 7.18
CA VAL A 252 19.91 -9.75 6.46
C VAL A 252 18.91 -10.43 7.38
N GLY A 253 19.35 -11.31 8.28
CA GLY A 253 18.46 -11.96 9.25
C GLY A 253 17.78 -10.97 10.19
N LEU A 254 18.54 -10.00 10.74
CA LEU A 254 18.00 -8.92 11.58
C LEU A 254 17.07 -7.98 10.78
N MET A 255 17.38 -7.71 9.52
CA MET A 255 16.51 -6.96 8.61
C MET A 255 15.14 -7.63 8.48
N PHE A 256 15.09 -8.94 8.22
CA PHE A 256 13.81 -9.65 8.14
C PHE A 256 13.06 -9.66 9.48
N LEU A 257 13.77 -9.78 10.61
CA LEU A 257 13.16 -9.69 11.95
C LEU A 257 12.49 -8.33 12.17
N LEU A 258 13.18 -7.24 11.81
CA LEU A 258 12.63 -5.89 11.93
C LEU A 258 11.48 -5.64 10.95
N LEU A 259 11.58 -6.13 9.72
CA LEU A 259 10.50 -6.05 8.73
C LEU A 259 9.21 -6.73 9.23
N LEU A 260 9.35 -7.82 9.97
CA LEU A 260 8.22 -8.58 10.53
C LEU A 260 7.74 -8.04 11.89
N SER A 261 8.39 -7.02 12.47
CA SER A 261 8.00 -6.47 13.78
C SER A 261 6.53 -6.04 13.89
N PRO A 262 5.83 -5.53 12.84
CA PRO A 262 4.40 -5.22 12.93
C PRO A 262 3.49 -6.43 13.19
N ILE A 263 3.96 -7.67 13.02
CA ILE A 263 3.23 -8.90 13.39
C ILE A 263 2.89 -8.91 14.88
N GLY A 264 3.61 -8.17 15.70
CA GLY A 264 3.30 -8.02 17.13
C GLY A 264 1.87 -7.55 17.40
N ILE A 265 1.26 -6.76 16.51
CA ILE A 265 -0.12 -6.28 16.67
C ILE A 265 -1.14 -7.43 16.56
N PRO A 266 -1.22 -8.18 15.43
CA PRO A 266 -2.15 -9.29 15.34
C PRO A 266 -1.87 -10.38 16.36
N LEU A 267 -0.61 -10.61 16.76
CA LEU A 267 -0.29 -11.55 17.84
C LEU A 267 -0.85 -11.10 19.18
N LYS A 268 -0.70 -9.82 19.55
CA LYS A 268 -1.28 -9.25 20.77
C LYS A 268 -2.80 -9.36 20.77
N LEU A 269 -3.45 -8.99 19.65
CA LEU A 269 -4.91 -9.08 19.52
C LEU A 269 -5.41 -10.53 19.63
N THR A 270 -4.71 -11.47 19.00
CA THR A 270 -5.04 -12.91 19.10
C THR A 270 -4.86 -13.42 20.52
N TRP A 271 -3.79 -13.01 21.19
CA TRP A 271 -3.54 -13.39 22.59
C TRP A 271 -4.63 -12.88 23.53
N ASN A 272 -5.03 -11.62 23.38
CA ASN A 272 -6.10 -11.03 24.16
C ASN A 272 -7.44 -11.76 23.92
N ALA A 273 -7.79 -12.02 22.65
CA ALA A 273 -9.01 -12.76 22.32
C ALA A 273 -9.04 -14.18 22.93
N ILE A 274 -7.92 -14.91 22.91
CA ILE A 274 -7.83 -16.24 23.54
C ILE A 274 -7.96 -16.14 25.07
N ARG A 275 -7.39 -15.10 25.68
CA ARG A 275 -7.45 -14.89 27.13
C ARG A 275 -8.87 -14.56 27.58
N ASP A 276 -9.58 -13.73 26.83
CA ASP A 276 -10.96 -13.33 27.17
C ASP A 276 -11.94 -14.52 27.01
N ASP A 277 -11.75 -15.38 25.99
CA ASP A 277 -12.50 -16.65 25.87
C ASP A 277 -12.27 -17.58 27.09
N HIS A 278 -11.04 -17.61 27.62
CA HIS A 278 -10.74 -18.41 28.81
C HIS A 278 -11.42 -17.88 30.07
N CYS A 279 -11.56 -16.56 30.21
CA CYS A 279 -12.26 -15.96 31.34
C CYS A 279 -13.77 -16.21 31.28
N THR A 280 -14.36 -16.22 30.08
CA THR A 280 -15.80 -16.52 29.88
C THR A 280 -16.13 -18.01 30.08
N ASP A 281 -15.23 -18.93 29.73
CA ASP A 281 -15.44 -20.37 29.98
C ASP A 281 -15.33 -20.74 31.48
N VAL A 282 -14.55 -19.98 32.27
CA VAL A 282 -14.43 -20.16 33.72
C VAL A 282 -15.65 -19.60 34.49
N GLN A 283 -16.42 -18.69 33.89
CA GLN A 283 -17.62 -18.09 34.46
C GLN A 283 -18.94 -18.78 34.08
N LYS A 284 -18.92 -19.86 33.29
CA LYS A 284 -20.14 -20.65 33.11
C LYS A 284 -20.50 -21.32 34.43
N PRO A 285 -21.68 -21.03 35.02
CA PRO A 285 -22.13 -21.75 36.20
C PRO A 285 -22.27 -23.24 35.86
N LEU A 286 -21.75 -24.09 36.72
CA LEU A 286 -22.03 -25.53 36.67
C LEU A 286 -23.53 -25.74 36.51
N PRO A 287 -23.97 -26.67 35.61
CA PRO A 287 -25.37 -27.04 35.55
C PRO A 287 -25.80 -27.52 36.93
N MET A 288 -26.68 -26.78 37.58
CA MET A 288 -27.34 -27.20 38.79
C MET A 288 -28.21 -28.40 38.42
N GLU A 289 -27.79 -29.58 38.87
CA GLU A 289 -28.57 -30.80 38.83
C GLU A 289 -29.83 -30.56 39.62
N THR A 290 -30.93 -30.20 38.96
CA THR A 290 -32.27 -30.18 39.56
C THR A 290 -32.80 -31.58 39.52
N ASP A 291 -32.82 -32.18 40.74
CA ASP A 291 -33.51 -33.42 41.05
C ASP A 291 -34.92 -33.46 40.47
N ARG A 292 -35.23 -34.62 39.92
CA ARG A 292 -36.55 -35.08 39.53
C ARG A 292 -37.49 -35.02 40.75
N LEU A 293 -38.59 -34.33 40.62
CA LEU A 293 -39.80 -34.63 41.36
C LEU A 293 -41.00 -34.49 40.43
N GLU A 294 -41.48 -35.66 40.05
CA GLU A 294 -42.86 -36.13 39.85
C GLU A 294 -43.91 -35.21 39.22
N GLU A 295 -44.43 -35.70 38.09
CA GLU A 295 -45.75 -35.46 37.53
C GLU A 295 -46.86 -35.83 38.50
N PRO A 296 -48.05 -35.24 38.36
CA PRO A 296 -49.15 -36.09 37.92
C PRO A 296 -50.01 -35.52 36.80
N LEU A 297 -50.41 -36.47 35.98
CA LEU A 297 -51.48 -36.51 34.96
C LEU A 297 -52.80 -35.90 35.42
N LEU A 298 -53.51 -35.26 34.46
CA LEU A 298 -54.94 -35.40 34.14
C LEU A 298 -55.26 -34.33 33.07
N ALA A 299 -55.46 -34.72 31.87
CA ALA A 299 -56.63 -35.19 31.13
C ALA A 299 -57.70 -34.10 30.84
N THR A 300 -57.99 -34.02 29.61
CA THR A 300 -59.29 -33.91 28.91
C THR A 300 -59.51 -32.61 28.10
N GLU A 301 -59.46 -32.73 26.79
CA GLU A 301 -60.51 -32.51 25.77
C GLU A 301 -61.26 -31.17 25.83
N GLU A 302 -61.56 -30.47 24.85
CA GLU A 302 -62.10 -30.67 23.49
C GLU A 302 -62.24 -29.35 22.73
N ASN A 303 -61.97 -29.42 21.47
CA ASN A 303 -62.82 -28.96 20.36
C ASN A 303 -63.07 -27.48 19.99
N ARG A 304 -62.76 -27.27 18.71
CA ARG A 304 -63.54 -26.62 17.66
C ARG A 304 -63.42 -25.13 17.34
N SER A 305 -62.85 -24.94 16.17
CA SER A 305 -63.43 -24.27 15.00
C SER A 305 -63.76 -22.78 15.02
N GLY A 306 -63.31 -22.12 14.00
CA GLY A 306 -64.07 -21.07 13.32
C GLY A 306 -63.29 -19.75 13.10
N SER A 307 -62.68 -19.60 11.98
CA SER A 307 -63.12 -18.78 10.84
C SER A 307 -63.31 -17.26 11.05
N LYS A 308 -62.60 -16.53 10.20
CA LYS A 308 -62.95 -15.25 9.53
C LYS A 308 -62.76 -13.94 10.27
N SER A 309 -61.84 -13.13 9.80
CA SER A 309 -61.96 -12.00 8.82
C SER A 309 -62.25 -10.61 9.43
N VAL A 310 -61.59 -9.66 8.81
CA VAL A 310 -61.98 -8.27 8.52
C VAL A 310 -61.57 -7.18 9.51
N ALA A 311 -60.56 -6.41 9.11
CA ALA A 311 -60.48 -5.01 8.72
C ALA A 311 -60.83 -3.90 9.73
N GLU A 312 -60.06 -2.86 9.62
CA GLU A 312 -60.31 -1.44 9.93
C GLU A 312 -60.34 -1.02 11.42
N THR A 313 -59.74 0.00 11.90
CA THR A 313 -59.56 1.39 11.45
C THR A 313 -58.75 2.19 12.50
N LEU A 314 -57.91 3.06 12.01
CA LEU A 314 -57.60 4.44 12.44
C LEU A 314 -57.35 4.85 13.90
N SER A 315 -56.24 5.52 14.04
CA SER A 315 -55.99 6.90 14.48
C SER A 315 -55.59 7.17 15.91
N GLU A 316 -54.54 7.93 15.96
CA GLU A 316 -54.22 9.09 16.79
C GLU A 316 -53.53 8.96 18.15
N ALA A 317 -52.49 9.76 18.23
CA ALA A 317 -51.98 10.57 19.34
C ALA A 317 -50.73 10.10 20.09
N LEU A 318 -49.66 10.83 19.85
CA LEU A 318 -48.54 11.12 20.76
C LEU A 318 -49.09 11.90 22.02
N PRO A 319 -48.38 12.05 23.18
CA PRO A 319 -46.93 12.17 23.34
C PRO A 319 -46.32 11.63 24.66
N SER A 320 -44.97 11.68 24.68
CA SER A 320 -44.06 11.96 25.82
C SER A 320 -43.90 10.98 26.99
N SER A 321 -42.68 10.52 27.15
CA SER A 321 -41.73 10.73 28.27
C SER A 321 -40.76 9.55 28.41
N MET A 322 -39.47 9.87 28.48
CA MET A 322 -38.35 9.04 28.99
C MET A 322 -38.47 8.87 30.52
N PRO A 323 -37.62 8.07 31.21
CA PRO A 323 -36.47 7.25 30.84
C PRO A 323 -36.44 5.85 31.50
N GLY A 324 -35.46 5.02 31.15
CA GLY A 324 -35.13 3.81 31.91
C GLY A 324 -34.11 2.91 31.18
N GLU A 325 -32.90 2.95 31.68
CA GLU A 325 -31.78 2.09 31.36
C GLU A 325 -32.16 0.61 31.33
N ASN A 326 -31.60 -0.14 30.35
CA ASN A 326 -30.93 -1.41 30.67
C ASN A 326 -30.11 -1.88 29.45
N GLU A 327 -28.80 -1.97 29.70
CA GLU A 327 -27.80 -2.63 28.89
C GLU A 327 -28.13 -4.10 28.67
N THR A 328 -28.12 -4.54 27.42
CA THR A 328 -27.78 -5.92 27.09
C THR A 328 -26.93 -5.90 25.84
N GLY A 329 -25.65 -6.24 26.04
CA GLY A 329 -24.64 -6.31 24.99
C GLY A 329 -25.06 -7.21 23.83
N ARG A 330 -25.08 -6.64 22.66
CA ARG A 330 -25.07 -7.38 21.40
C ARG A 330 -23.62 -7.38 20.89
N GLU A 331 -22.96 -8.50 21.10
CA GLU A 331 -21.72 -8.83 20.41
C GLU A 331 -21.96 -8.83 18.91
N ASN A 332 -21.42 -7.84 18.23
CA ASN A 332 -21.34 -7.85 16.77
C ASN A 332 -20.14 -8.70 16.35
N VAL A 333 -20.41 -9.96 16.05
CA VAL A 333 -19.44 -10.87 15.39
C VAL A 333 -19.28 -10.42 13.93
N TYR A 334 -18.15 -9.83 13.61
CA TYR A 334 -17.80 -9.45 12.24
C TYR A 334 -17.22 -10.64 11.50
N LEU A 335 -17.95 -11.16 10.54
CA LEU A 335 -17.48 -12.22 9.63
C LEU A 335 -16.73 -11.61 8.44
N CYS A 336 -15.51 -12.04 8.21
CA CYS A 336 -14.84 -11.86 6.92
C CYS A 336 -15.52 -12.75 5.88
N VAL A 337 -16.30 -12.16 5.00
CA VAL A 337 -17.08 -12.89 3.99
C VAL A 337 -16.20 -13.17 2.77
N SER A 338 -16.02 -14.45 2.47
CA SER A 338 -15.41 -14.94 1.23
C SER A 338 -16.51 -15.21 0.18
N HIS A 339 -17.19 -14.17 -0.35
CA HIS A 339 -18.12 -14.32 -1.46
C HIS A 339 -17.98 -13.19 -2.50
N PRO A 340 -18.03 -13.52 -3.80
CA PRO A 340 -17.82 -12.54 -4.88
C PRO A 340 -18.99 -11.60 -5.18
N SER A 341 -20.08 -11.64 -4.41
CA SER A 341 -21.29 -10.83 -4.67
C SER A 341 -21.34 -9.47 -3.99
N PHE A 342 -20.19 -8.95 -3.45
CA PHE A 342 -20.17 -7.73 -2.64
C PHE A 342 -20.13 -6.41 -3.44
N ILE A 343 -20.48 -6.41 -4.72
CA ILE A 343 -20.28 -5.24 -5.59
C ILE A 343 -21.56 -4.44 -5.89
N GLU A 344 -22.78 -4.94 -5.59
CA GLU A 344 -23.98 -4.30 -6.15
C GLU A 344 -24.95 -3.61 -5.18
N ASP A 345 -24.81 -3.69 -3.85
CA ASP A 345 -25.95 -3.37 -2.97
C ASP A 345 -25.84 -2.10 -2.10
N TRP A 346 -24.95 -1.15 -2.42
CA TRP A 346 -24.87 0.12 -1.68
C TRP A 346 -25.67 1.28 -2.31
N ASP A 347 -26.39 1.05 -3.40
CA ASP A 347 -27.17 2.10 -4.11
C ASP A 347 -28.71 1.94 -3.95
N GLN A 348 -29.21 1.09 -3.05
CA GLN A 348 -30.63 0.70 -3.02
C GLN A 348 -31.63 1.53 -2.17
N PRO A 349 -31.28 2.45 -1.25
CA PRO A 349 -32.33 3.18 -0.54
C PRO A 349 -33.02 4.28 -1.37
N GLU A 350 -32.41 4.76 -2.46
CA GLU A 350 -33.00 5.86 -3.27
C GLU A 350 -33.88 5.38 -4.46
N ILE A 351 -33.91 4.08 -4.75
CA ILE A 351 -34.65 3.55 -5.92
C ILE A 351 -36.12 3.32 -5.61
N LEU A 352 -36.48 3.10 -4.36
CA LEU A 352 -37.86 2.77 -3.95
C LEU A 352 -38.81 3.98 -3.82
N LEU A 353 -38.32 5.21 -3.91
CA LEU A 353 -39.13 6.43 -3.79
C LEU A 353 -39.44 7.12 -5.13
N ALA A 354 -39.07 6.58 -6.27
CA ALA A 354 -39.15 7.26 -7.56
C ALA A 354 -39.94 6.50 -8.66
N GLU A 355 -40.81 5.59 -8.32
CA GLU A 355 -41.79 5.00 -9.26
C GLU A 355 -43.12 5.81 -9.31
N GLY A 356 -42.98 7.11 -9.44
CA GLY A 356 -44.09 8.03 -9.77
C GLY A 356 -43.74 8.82 -11.02
N GLU A 357 -44.43 8.52 -12.10
CA GLU A 357 -44.65 9.28 -13.34
C GLU A 357 -43.58 10.29 -13.82
N GLY A 358 -42.89 9.94 -14.90
CA GLY A 358 -42.43 10.94 -15.89
C GLY A 358 -41.16 11.72 -15.58
N ALA A 359 -40.41 11.43 -14.55
CA ALA A 359 -39.16 12.14 -14.25
C ALA A 359 -38.02 11.62 -15.13
N VAL A 360 -37.67 12.34 -16.20
CA VAL A 360 -36.39 12.25 -16.88
C VAL A 360 -35.30 12.41 -15.81
N ARG A 361 -34.65 11.29 -15.40
CA ARG A 361 -33.53 11.30 -14.47
C ARG A 361 -32.40 12.14 -15.08
N LYS A 362 -32.35 13.43 -14.75
CA LYS A 362 -31.14 14.26 -14.98
C LYS A 362 -30.02 13.62 -14.15
N LYS A 363 -29.13 12.92 -14.83
CA LYS A 363 -27.95 12.27 -14.23
C LYS A 363 -27.12 13.35 -13.53
N ARG A 364 -27.29 13.49 -12.22
CA ARG A 364 -26.59 14.50 -11.41
C ARG A 364 -25.09 14.27 -11.54
N ARG A 365 -24.33 15.34 -11.78
CA ARG A 365 -22.86 15.27 -11.77
C ARG A 365 -22.39 15.11 -10.33
N PRO A 366 -21.47 14.16 -10.04
CA PRO A 366 -20.98 13.95 -8.68
C PRO A 366 -20.33 15.23 -8.12
N ARG A 367 -20.51 15.46 -6.81
CA ARG A 367 -19.86 16.53 -6.04
C ARG A 367 -18.54 16.02 -5.46
N ARG A 368 -17.66 16.93 -4.98
CA ARG A 368 -16.42 16.57 -4.27
C ARG A 368 -16.75 15.61 -3.11
N GLY A 369 -15.97 14.54 -2.97
CA GLY A 369 -16.19 13.50 -1.96
C GLY A 369 -17.11 12.34 -2.39
N GLU A 370 -17.90 12.50 -3.44
CA GLU A 370 -18.72 11.43 -4.02
C GLU A 370 -17.88 10.55 -4.97
N ASN A 371 -18.40 9.37 -5.33
CA ASN A 371 -17.70 8.42 -6.18
C ASN A 371 -17.72 8.84 -7.66
N PHE A 372 -16.55 9.21 -8.20
CA PHE A 372 -16.36 9.56 -9.61
C PHE A 372 -15.94 8.35 -10.43
N LYS A 373 -16.45 8.23 -11.65
CA LYS A 373 -15.83 7.42 -12.70
C LYS A 373 -14.65 8.19 -13.30
N LEU A 374 -13.63 7.51 -13.84
CA LEU A 374 -12.46 8.18 -14.43
C LEU A 374 -12.86 9.27 -15.46
N ARG A 375 -13.80 8.97 -16.37
CA ARG A 375 -14.28 9.95 -17.37
C ARG A 375 -14.88 11.21 -16.73
N GLN A 376 -15.50 11.09 -15.57
CA GLN A 376 -16.07 12.23 -14.83
C GLN A 376 -14.97 13.02 -14.11
N ALA A 377 -13.94 12.34 -13.58
CA ALA A 377 -12.80 12.97 -12.95
C ALA A 377 -11.97 13.77 -13.97
N LEU A 378 -11.71 13.23 -15.17
CA LEU A 378 -10.97 13.88 -16.25
C LEU A 378 -11.59 15.22 -16.72
N VAL A 379 -12.89 15.43 -16.50
CA VAL A 379 -13.58 16.70 -16.84
C VAL A 379 -13.44 17.74 -15.72
N LYS A 380 -12.90 17.36 -14.54
CA LYS A 380 -12.76 18.27 -13.39
C LYS A 380 -11.39 18.92 -13.37
N ALA A 381 -11.36 20.24 -13.11
CA ALA A 381 -10.11 20.98 -12.95
C ALA A 381 -9.28 20.45 -11.78
N ASP A 382 -9.92 20.04 -10.67
CA ASP A 382 -9.25 19.46 -9.51
C ASP A 382 -8.36 18.25 -9.88
N PHE A 383 -8.79 17.45 -10.86
CA PHE A 383 -8.02 16.30 -11.35
C PHE A 383 -6.71 16.74 -12.04
N TRP A 384 -6.81 17.70 -12.94
CA TRP A 384 -5.64 18.18 -13.70
C TRP A 384 -4.69 19.00 -12.83
N LEU A 385 -5.22 19.78 -11.88
CA LEU A 385 -4.39 20.49 -10.91
C LEU A 385 -3.58 19.49 -10.06
N LEU A 386 -4.24 18.45 -9.54
CA LEU A 386 -3.55 17.41 -8.77
C LEU A 386 -2.53 16.64 -9.65
N PHE A 387 -2.89 16.34 -10.90
CA PHE A 387 -1.99 15.70 -11.85
C PHE A 387 -0.75 16.56 -12.15
N ILE A 388 -0.92 17.86 -12.42
CA ILE A 388 0.19 18.78 -12.72
C ILE A 388 1.10 18.96 -11.50
N VAL A 389 0.55 19.12 -10.31
CA VAL A 389 1.34 19.23 -9.08
C VAL A 389 2.17 17.97 -8.86
N TYR A 390 1.56 16.79 -9.05
CA TYR A 390 2.26 15.52 -8.94
C TYR A 390 3.30 15.34 -10.06
N PHE A 391 2.97 15.66 -11.31
CA PHE A 391 3.87 15.63 -12.47
C PHE A 391 5.11 16.51 -12.24
N CYS A 392 4.93 17.75 -11.79
CA CYS A 392 6.06 18.65 -11.52
C CYS A 392 6.90 18.16 -10.33
N GLY A 393 6.27 17.78 -9.22
CA GLY A 393 6.98 17.40 -8.00
C GLY A 393 7.71 16.06 -8.16
N VAL A 394 6.98 15.03 -8.53
CA VAL A 394 7.58 13.68 -8.65
C VAL A 394 8.44 13.57 -9.89
N GLY A 395 8.02 14.15 -11.02
CA GLY A 395 8.77 14.09 -12.26
C GLY A 395 10.14 14.79 -12.17
N SER A 396 10.22 15.96 -11.54
CA SER A 396 11.51 16.65 -11.34
C SER A 396 12.40 15.87 -10.34
N GLY A 397 11.82 15.30 -9.30
CA GLY A 397 12.54 14.50 -8.31
C GLY A 397 13.12 13.21 -8.89
N VAL A 398 12.35 12.47 -9.72
CA VAL A 398 12.82 11.24 -10.34
C VAL A 398 13.90 11.52 -11.41
N MET A 399 13.84 12.68 -12.07
CA MET A 399 14.89 13.10 -12.99
C MET A 399 16.24 13.24 -12.26
N VAL A 400 16.27 13.90 -11.10
CA VAL A 400 17.49 13.98 -10.29
C VAL A 400 17.92 12.60 -9.80
N LEU A 401 17.01 11.77 -9.33
CA LEU A 401 17.31 10.42 -8.83
C LEU A 401 17.95 9.55 -9.92
N ASN A 402 17.40 9.56 -11.15
CA ASN A 402 17.93 8.78 -12.26
C ASN A 402 19.32 9.25 -12.72
N ASN A 403 19.66 10.52 -12.48
CA ASN A 403 20.96 11.11 -12.84
C ASN A 403 21.88 11.31 -11.61
N LEU A 404 21.49 10.86 -10.42
CA LEU A 404 22.22 11.14 -9.19
C LEU A 404 23.66 10.63 -9.22
N ALA A 405 23.88 9.48 -9.87
CA ALA A 405 25.22 8.92 -10.06
C ALA A 405 26.10 9.84 -10.92
N GLN A 406 25.56 10.37 -12.02
CA GLN A 406 26.30 11.27 -12.90
C GLN A 406 26.57 12.61 -12.24
N ILE A 407 25.61 13.15 -11.47
CA ILE A 407 25.77 14.38 -10.70
C ILE A 407 26.89 14.21 -9.64
N GLY A 408 26.89 13.09 -8.90
CA GLY A 408 27.92 12.80 -7.91
C GLY A 408 29.31 12.68 -8.52
N LEU A 409 29.44 11.93 -9.61
CA LEU A 409 30.71 11.80 -10.34
C LEU A 409 31.20 13.15 -10.90
N ALA A 410 30.31 14.00 -11.41
CA ALA A 410 30.67 15.34 -11.91
C ALA A 410 31.17 16.27 -10.78
N GLU A 411 30.73 16.08 -9.54
CA GLU A 411 31.23 16.79 -8.36
C GLU A 411 32.45 16.12 -7.70
N GLY A 412 33.00 15.04 -8.33
CA GLY A 412 34.22 14.36 -7.88
C GLY A 412 34.00 13.36 -6.74
N LEU A 413 32.79 12.83 -6.58
CA LEU A 413 32.51 11.76 -5.63
C LEU A 413 32.79 10.40 -6.27
N ASP A 414 33.63 9.60 -5.63
CA ASP A 414 33.96 8.24 -6.11
C ASP A 414 32.84 7.23 -5.82
N ASP A 415 32.04 7.45 -4.76
CA ASP A 415 30.93 6.59 -4.37
C ASP A 415 29.60 7.37 -4.23
N VAL A 416 28.61 6.89 -4.95
CA VAL A 416 27.27 7.49 -5.02
C VAL A 416 26.27 6.75 -4.13
N THR A 417 26.68 5.62 -3.55
CA THR A 417 25.83 4.74 -2.74
C THR A 417 25.27 5.47 -1.53
N ILE A 418 26.08 6.32 -0.89
CA ILE A 418 25.66 7.14 0.25
C ILE A 418 24.56 8.12 -0.13
N LEU A 419 24.68 8.78 -1.30
CA LEU A 419 23.68 9.73 -1.78
C LEU A 419 22.34 9.04 -2.04
N LEU A 420 22.38 7.86 -2.65
CA LEU A 420 21.18 7.06 -2.93
C LEU A 420 20.52 6.59 -1.62
N SER A 421 21.32 6.16 -0.65
CA SER A 421 20.84 5.75 0.67
C SER A 421 20.22 6.91 1.43
N LEU A 422 20.86 8.09 1.40
CA LEU A 422 20.36 9.32 2.02
C LEU A 422 19.03 9.75 1.40
N PHE A 423 18.94 9.74 0.05
CA PHE A 423 17.70 10.05 -0.66
C PHE A 423 16.59 9.06 -0.29
N SER A 424 16.87 7.75 -0.26
CA SER A 424 15.90 6.71 0.04
C SER A 424 15.31 6.84 1.44
N ILE A 425 16.14 7.12 2.45
CA ILE A 425 15.70 7.31 3.82
C ILE A 425 14.93 8.62 3.98
N ALA A 426 15.41 9.71 3.36
CA ALA A 426 14.69 10.97 3.33
C ALA A 426 13.32 10.83 2.66
N ASN A 427 13.24 10.08 1.57
CA ASN A 427 11.99 9.74 0.88
C ASN A 427 11.04 8.92 1.77
N PHE A 428 11.56 7.93 2.50
CA PHE A 428 10.77 7.18 3.48
C PHE A 428 10.20 8.10 4.57
N LEU A 429 11.04 8.93 5.18
CA LEU A 429 10.63 9.88 6.22
C LEU A 429 9.59 10.89 5.69
N GLY A 430 9.79 11.36 4.45
CA GLY A 430 8.83 12.22 3.76
C GLY A 430 7.47 11.53 3.52
N ARG A 431 7.47 10.27 3.12
CA ARG A 431 6.24 9.48 2.92
C ARG A 431 5.52 9.21 4.23
N LEU A 432 6.23 8.77 5.24
CA LEU A 432 5.66 8.48 6.56
C LEU A 432 5.16 9.76 7.24
N GLY A 433 6.02 10.77 7.32
CA GLY A 433 5.71 12.06 7.94
C GLY A 433 4.62 12.81 7.19
N GLY A 434 4.69 12.89 5.85
CA GLY A 434 3.67 13.54 5.03
C GLY A 434 2.29 12.92 5.21
N GLY A 435 2.20 11.59 5.28
CA GLY A 435 0.97 10.87 5.56
C GLY A 435 0.42 11.20 6.95
N ALA A 436 1.22 11.03 8.00
CA ALA A 436 0.82 11.23 9.38
C ALA A 436 0.49 12.70 9.71
N VAL A 437 1.36 13.63 9.29
CA VAL A 437 1.18 15.07 9.53
C VAL A 437 -0.07 15.59 8.81
N SER A 438 -0.24 15.25 7.52
CA SER A 438 -1.43 15.69 6.78
C SER A 438 -2.72 15.14 7.40
N GLU A 439 -2.72 13.88 7.89
CA GLU A 439 -3.87 13.29 8.58
C GLU A 439 -4.19 14.04 9.88
N HIS A 440 -3.17 14.27 10.72
CA HIS A 440 -3.34 15.00 11.97
C HIS A 440 -3.96 16.38 11.77
N PHE A 441 -3.45 17.16 10.80
CA PHE A 441 -3.94 18.53 10.56
C PHE A 441 -5.31 18.58 9.88
N VAL A 442 -5.64 17.61 9.03
CA VAL A 442 -7.01 17.48 8.50
C VAL A 442 -8.00 17.25 9.63
N ARG A 443 -7.68 16.37 10.59
CA ARG A 443 -8.57 16.04 11.71
C ARG A 443 -8.64 17.15 12.75
N SER A 444 -7.49 17.72 13.15
CA SER A 444 -7.43 18.69 14.26
C SER A 444 -7.82 20.11 13.87
N LYS A 445 -7.49 20.55 12.65
CA LYS A 445 -7.62 21.93 12.20
C LYS A 445 -8.37 22.09 10.87
N ALA A 446 -8.89 21.00 10.29
CA ALA A 446 -9.53 20.99 8.97
C ALA A 446 -8.67 21.62 7.84
N ILE A 447 -7.33 21.55 7.95
CA ILE A 447 -6.41 22.06 6.94
C ILE A 447 -6.38 21.05 5.77
N PRO A 448 -6.69 21.50 4.53
CA PRO A 448 -6.70 20.59 3.39
C PRO A 448 -5.32 20.06 3.07
N ARG A 449 -5.23 18.80 2.63
CA ARG A 449 -3.96 18.12 2.33
C ARG A 449 -3.15 18.79 1.23
N THR A 450 -3.80 19.50 0.32
CA THR A 450 -3.14 20.26 -0.77
C THR A 450 -2.17 21.31 -0.27
N VAL A 451 -2.35 21.85 0.94
CA VAL A 451 -1.41 22.79 1.58
C VAL A 451 -0.04 22.14 1.77
N TRP A 452 -0.02 20.88 2.19
CA TRP A 452 1.22 20.12 2.39
C TRP A 452 1.93 19.81 1.07
N MET A 453 1.17 19.55 0.00
CA MET A 453 1.73 19.40 -1.34
C MET A 453 2.37 20.71 -1.82
N THR A 454 1.70 21.85 -1.62
CA THR A 454 2.24 23.17 -1.98
C THR A 454 3.50 23.51 -1.18
N ALA A 455 3.48 23.29 0.14
CA ALA A 455 4.65 23.52 0.99
C ALA A 455 5.85 22.66 0.56
N SER A 456 5.64 21.37 0.27
CA SER A 456 6.72 20.49 -0.21
C SER A 456 7.25 20.91 -1.58
N GLN A 457 6.40 21.42 -2.50
CA GLN A 457 6.85 21.97 -3.79
C GLN A 457 7.74 23.20 -3.60
N THR A 458 7.39 24.09 -2.68
CA THR A 458 8.19 25.28 -2.38
C THR A 458 9.58 24.90 -1.84
N VAL A 459 9.63 23.93 -0.92
CA VAL A 459 10.93 23.41 -0.40
C VAL A 459 11.70 22.69 -1.51
N MET A 460 11.02 22.01 -2.42
CA MET A 460 11.64 21.30 -3.55
C MET A 460 12.33 22.24 -4.54
N ILE A 461 11.77 23.46 -4.75
CA ILE A 461 12.44 24.50 -5.53
C ILE A 461 13.78 24.86 -4.88
N ALA A 462 13.81 25.08 -3.56
CA ALA A 462 15.05 25.35 -2.84
C ALA A 462 16.06 24.20 -2.95
N ALA A 463 15.59 22.94 -2.90
CA ALA A 463 16.44 21.77 -3.08
C ALA A 463 17.08 21.74 -4.47
N HIS A 464 16.31 22.02 -5.54
CA HIS A 464 16.86 22.09 -6.90
C HIS A 464 17.86 23.24 -7.08
N LEU A 465 17.60 24.41 -6.45
CA LEU A 465 18.56 25.51 -6.46
C LEU A 465 19.86 25.17 -5.74
N LEU A 466 19.79 24.43 -4.63
CA LEU A 466 20.97 23.92 -3.94
C LEU A 466 21.77 22.93 -4.80
N LEU A 467 21.10 22.01 -5.46
CA LEU A 467 21.74 21.05 -6.36
C LEU A 467 22.41 21.77 -7.56
N ALA A 468 21.77 22.83 -8.06
CA ALA A 468 22.32 23.64 -9.17
C ALA A 468 23.47 24.56 -8.75
N SER A 469 23.66 24.83 -7.46
CA SER A 469 24.69 25.77 -6.97
C SER A 469 26.11 25.24 -7.00
N ALA A 470 26.28 23.90 -7.11
CA ALA A 470 27.58 23.19 -7.09
C ALA A 470 28.51 23.62 -5.92
N ILE A 471 27.92 24.00 -4.78
CA ILE A 471 28.68 24.36 -3.56
C ILE A 471 29.11 23.06 -2.89
N THR A 472 30.34 22.99 -2.42
CA THR A 472 30.87 21.81 -1.72
C THR A 472 29.97 21.38 -0.56
N GLY A 473 29.47 20.14 -0.62
CA GLY A 473 28.53 19.58 0.38
C GLY A 473 27.04 19.89 0.14
N SER A 474 26.70 20.80 -0.78
CA SER A 474 25.28 21.11 -1.10
C SER A 474 24.53 19.91 -1.65
N LEU A 475 25.22 18.99 -2.32
CA LEU A 475 24.67 17.79 -2.92
C LEU A 475 23.99 16.88 -1.88
N TYR A 476 24.63 16.65 -0.72
CA TYR A 476 24.08 15.83 0.37
C TYR A 476 22.81 16.45 0.94
N PHE A 477 22.84 17.76 1.23
CA PHE A 477 21.70 18.47 1.79
C PHE A 477 20.57 18.62 0.76
N GLY A 478 20.92 18.91 -0.49
CA GLY A 478 19.97 18.96 -1.60
C GLY A 478 19.26 17.62 -1.82
N CYS A 479 20.01 16.50 -1.80
CA CYS A 479 19.45 15.15 -1.90
C CYS A 479 18.50 14.81 -0.73
N LEU A 480 18.86 15.21 0.50
CA LEU A 480 18.03 15.00 1.67
C LEU A 480 16.69 15.77 1.55
N LEU A 481 16.75 17.07 1.26
CA LEU A 481 15.55 17.89 1.08
C LEU A 481 14.68 17.39 -0.08
N LEU A 482 15.31 17.05 -1.20
CA LEU A 482 14.61 16.51 -2.37
C LEU A 482 13.92 15.20 -2.03
N GLY A 483 14.61 14.28 -1.33
CA GLY A 483 14.06 13.02 -0.89
C GLY A 483 12.81 13.21 -0.01
N VAL A 484 12.87 14.07 1.00
CA VAL A 484 11.71 14.37 1.87
C VAL A 484 10.54 14.91 1.04
N CYS A 485 10.78 15.91 0.19
CA CYS A 485 9.72 16.53 -0.62
C CYS A 485 9.09 15.54 -1.60
N TYR A 486 9.92 14.73 -2.27
CA TYR A 486 9.48 13.64 -3.14
C TYR A 486 8.58 12.65 -2.40
N GLY A 487 8.99 12.27 -1.17
CA GLY A 487 8.19 11.39 -0.31
C GLY A 487 6.84 11.97 0.07
N VAL A 488 6.79 13.25 0.46
CA VAL A 488 5.54 13.94 0.80
C VAL A 488 4.56 13.95 -0.39
N GLN A 489 5.04 14.23 -1.60
CA GLN A 489 4.19 14.22 -2.81
C GLN A 489 3.52 12.86 -3.03
N PHE A 490 4.27 11.77 -2.90
CA PHE A 490 3.73 10.41 -3.06
C PHE A 490 2.70 10.03 -2.00
N SER A 491 2.94 10.41 -0.73
CA SER A 491 2.06 9.98 0.36
C SER A 491 0.80 10.82 0.46
N VAL A 492 0.88 12.12 0.19
CA VAL A 492 -0.26 13.05 0.34
C VAL A 492 -1.20 13.01 -0.87
N MET A 493 -0.68 12.77 -2.09
CA MET A 493 -1.51 12.64 -3.30
C MET A 493 -2.58 11.54 -3.17
N VAL A 494 -2.22 10.41 -2.57
CA VAL A 494 -3.09 9.23 -2.46
C VAL A 494 -4.38 9.53 -1.68
N PRO A 495 -4.34 9.97 -0.41
CA PRO A 495 -5.55 10.31 0.33
C PRO A 495 -6.28 11.51 -0.28
N THR A 496 -5.56 12.52 -0.82
CA THR A 496 -6.18 13.66 -1.50
C THR A 496 -7.03 13.22 -2.68
N ALA A 497 -6.52 12.32 -3.54
CA ALA A 497 -7.29 11.78 -4.64
C ALA A 497 -8.52 10.98 -4.16
N SER A 498 -8.40 10.23 -3.07
CA SER A 498 -9.52 9.45 -2.50
C SER A 498 -10.60 10.35 -1.88
N GLU A 499 -10.21 11.48 -1.30
CA GLU A 499 -11.13 12.46 -0.71
C GLU A 499 -11.85 13.29 -1.79
N LEU A 500 -11.18 13.62 -2.90
CA LEU A 500 -11.79 14.37 -4.00
C LEU A 500 -12.72 13.52 -4.87
N PHE A 501 -12.33 12.27 -5.15
CA PHE A 501 -12.97 11.43 -6.18
C PHE A 501 -13.63 10.16 -5.65
N GLY A 502 -13.61 9.92 -4.33
CA GLY A 502 -14.20 8.75 -3.67
C GLY A 502 -13.39 7.46 -3.87
N LEU A 503 -13.79 6.39 -3.16
CA LEU A 503 -13.06 5.12 -3.13
C LEU A 503 -13.54 4.08 -4.15
N LYS A 504 -14.76 4.20 -4.68
CA LYS A 504 -15.36 3.17 -5.56
C LYS A 504 -14.52 2.87 -6.80
N HIS A 505 -14.01 3.92 -7.46
CA HIS A 505 -13.17 3.81 -8.66
C HIS A 505 -11.76 4.36 -8.45
N PHE A 506 -11.33 4.46 -7.19
CA PHE A 506 -10.07 5.07 -6.78
C PHE A 506 -8.86 4.45 -7.50
N GLY A 507 -8.80 3.11 -7.60
CA GLY A 507 -7.66 2.42 -8.21
C GLY A 507 -7.37 2.87 -9.66
N MET A 508 -8.41 3.14 -10.46
CA MET A 508 -8.22 3.63 -11.83
C MET A 508 -7.77 5.10 -11.86
N ILE A 509 -8.36 5.95 -11.01
CA ILE A 509 -8.01 7.36 -10.89
C ILE A 509 -6.58 7.52 -10.39
N TYR A 510 -6.22 6.78 -9.36
CA TYR A 510 -4.88 6.75 -8.79
C TYR A 510 -3.82 6.33 -9.81
N ASN A 511 -4.03 5.21 -10.51
CA ASN A 511 -3.08 4.74 -11.53
C ASN A 511 -2.97 5.68 -12.73
N PHE A 512 -4.00 6.47 -13.04
CA PHE A 512 -3.87 7.52 -14.04
C PHE A 512 -3.01 8.70 -13.52
N LEU A 513 -3.21 9.11 -12.27
CA LEU A 513 -2.42 10.18 -11.65
C LEU A 513 -0.93 9.81 -11.55
N THR A 514 -0.61 8.53 -11.25
CA THR A 514 0.79 8.06 -11.17
C THR A 514 1.51 8.07 -12.51
N MET A 515 0.81 8.09 -13.65
CA MET A 515 1.43 8.30 -14.96
C MET A 515 2.14 9.68 -15.08
N GLY A 516 1.81 10.62 -14.19
CA GLY A 516 2.55 11.88 -14.06
C GLY A 516 4.05 11.69 -13.78
N ASN A 517 4.43 10.60 -13.08
CA ASN A 517 5.84 10.30 -12.79
C ASN A 517 6.67 10.05 -14.07
N PRO A 518 6.43 9.01 -14.90
CA PRO A 518 7.22 8.76 -16.10
C PRO A 518 7.09 9.86 -17.13
N LEU A 519 5.92 10.50 -17.26
CA LEU A 519 5.74 11.65 -18.16
C LEU A 519 6.58 12.85 -17.71
N GLY A 520 6.65 13.10 -16.40
CA GLY A 520 7.51 14.14 -15.84
C GLY A 520 8.99 13.82 -16.02
N ALA A 521 9.40 12.57 -15.74
CA ALA A 521 10.77 12.13 -15.99
C ALA A 521 11.20 12.37 -17.44
N LEU A 522 10.36 11.98 -18.42
CA LEU A 522 10.62 12.22 -19.84
C LEU A 522 10.69 13.71 -20.17
N PHE A 523 9.77 14.51 -19.65
CA PHE A 523 9.70 15.94 -19.94
C PHE A 523 10.91 16.69 -19.38
N PHE A 524 11.30 16.43 -18.15
CA PHE A 524 12.43 17.11 -17.51
C PHE A 524 13.79 16.56 -17.96
N PHE A 525 13.85 15.32 -18.46
CA PHE A 525 15.08 14.72 -19.00
C PHE A 525 15.45 15.27 -20.40
N TRP A 526 14.47 15.63 -21.24
CA TRP A 526 14.70 15.96 -22.66
C TRP A 526 15.56 17.20 -22.92
N PRO A 527 15.45 18.34 -22.18
CA PRO A 527 16.24 19.54 -22.48
C PRO A 527 17.65 19.62 -21.87
N PRO A 528 17.90 19.23 -20.57
CA PRO A 528 19.17 19.56 -19.91
C PRO A 528 20.33 18.60 -20.20
N CYS A 529 20.07 17.32 -20.44
CA CYS A 529 21.14 16.32 -20.54
C CYS A 529 21.92 16.36 -21.88
N ARG A 530 21.43 17.06 -22.91
CA ARG A 530 22.19 17.26 -24.14
C ARG A 530 23.33 18.28 -24.00
N VAL A 531 23.33 19.09 -22.96
CA VAL A 531 24.32 20.17 -22.74
C VAL A 531 25.49 19.70 -21.89
N TYR A 532 25.33 18.62 -21.09
CA TYR A 532 26.33 18.13 -20.13
C TYR A 532 26.84 16.70 -20.38
N LEU A 533 26.35 16.01 -21.44
CA LEU A 533 26.87 14.74 -21.97
C LEU A 533 27.54 14.92 -23.31
#